data_9c874a8e07c6f1be09e060ca0cf43200
#
_entry.id   9c874a8e07c6f1be09e060ca0cf43200
#
_cell.length_a   1.000
_cell.length_b   1.000
_cell.length_c   1.000
_cell.angle_alpha   90.00
_cell.angle_beta   90.00
_cell.angle_gamma   90.00
#
_symmetry.space_group_name_H-M   'P 1'
#
loop_
_entity.id
_entity.type
_entity.pdbx_description
1 polymer ?
#
loop_
_entity_poly.entity_id
_entity_poly.type
_entity_poly.pdbx_seq_one_letter_code
_entity_poly.pdbx_strand_id
1 'polypeptide(L)'
;MTLNSDTVKTITRADLSEAVYAEVGLSRNESSDLVEQMLDEVMVALVKGDNVKLSSFGSFSVREKAERIGRNPKTGVEVPIKPRRVIVFRASHVLKDKINKATEAMRNNTQL
;
A
#
# COMPACT_ATOMS: atom_id res chain seq x y z
N MET A 1 -22.00 6.42 13.74
CA MET A 1 -21.04 6.96 12.77
C MET A 1 -21.11 6.15 11.49
N THR A 2 -21.42 6.78 10.40
CA THR A 2 -21.45 6.11 9.10
C THR A 2 -20.08 6.18 8.43
N LEU A 3 -19.71 5.11 7.75
CA LEU A 3 -18.50 5.11 6.90
C LEU A 3 -18.80 5.98 5.69
N ASN A 4 -18.23 7.17 5.68
CA ASN A 4 -18.47 8.15 4.63
C ASN A 4 -17.15 8.42 3.90
N SER A 5 -17.19 8.47 2.57
CA SER A 5 -16.02 8.77 1.75
C SER A 5 -15.42 10.15 2.07
N ASP A 6 -16.24 11.10 2.57
CA ASP A 6 -15.78 12.43 2.95
C ASP A 6 -14.83 12.42 4.15
N THR A 7 -14.83 11.33 4.94
CA THR A 7 -13.93 11.18 6.09
C THR A 7 -12.66 10.43 5.75
N VAL A 8 -12.52 9.94 4.53
CA VAL A 8 -11.32 9.22 4.11
C VAL A 8 -10.16 10.20 3.98
N LYS A 9 -9.07 9.88 4.66
CA LYS A 9 -7.86 10.67 4.68
C LYS A 9 -6.73 9.89 4.01
N THR A 10 -5.92 10.56 3.22
CA THR A 10 -4.71 9.97 2.65
C THR A 10 -3.53 10.23 3.58
N ILE A 11 -2.88 9.15 4.02
CA ILE A 11 -1.66 9.25 4.82
C ILE A 11 -0.48 9.41 3.85
N THR A 12 0.28 10.48 4.06
CA THR A 12 1.43 10.83 3.23
C THR A 12 2.75 10.55 3.95
N ARG A 13 3.87 10.74 3.25
CA ARG A 13 5.20 10.67 3.87
C ARG A 13 5.33 11.65 5.03
N ALA A 14 4.77 12.84 4.88
CA ALA A 14 4.79 13.85 5.93
C ALA A 14 4.07 13.37 7.19
N ASP A 15 2.95 12.67 7.03
CA ASP A 15 2.22 12.10 8.16
C ASP A 15 3.03 10.99 8.84
N LEU A 16 3.71 10.14 8.06
CA LEU A 16 4.57 9.11 8.61
C LEU A 16 5.75 9.71 9.37
N SER A 17 6.36 10.76 8.81
CA SER A 17 7.47 11.46 9.46
C SER A 17 7.04 12.10 10.78
N GLU A 18 5.85 12.66 10.81
CA GLU A 18 5.27 13.25 12.03
C GLU A 18 5.01 12.19 13.09
N ALA A 19 4.53 11.02 12.70
CA ALA A 19 4.32 9.89 13.60
C ALA A 19 5.64 9.40 14.21
N VAL A 20 6.70 9.28 13.39
CA VAL A 20 8.03 8.91 13.87
C VAL A 20 8.57 9.97 14.81
N TYR A 21 8.42 11.24 14.47
CA TYR A 21 8.84 12.35 15.32
C TYR A 21 8.18 12.28 16.70
N ALA A 22 6.89 12.02 16.74
CA ALA A 22 6.12 11.94 17.99
C ALA A 22 6.53 10.78 18.88
N GLU A 23 6.90 9.63 18.28
CA GLU A 23 7.11 8.38 19.02
C GLU A 23 8.58 8.09 19.33
N VAL A 24 9.51 8.51 18.48
CA VAL A 24 10.90 8.05 18.55
C VAL A 24 11.84 9.05 19.21
N GLY A 25 11.45 10.32 19.31
CA GLY A 25 12.25 11.34 19.97
C GLY A 25 13.40 11.88 19.13
N LEU A 26 13.37 11.68 17.82
CA LEU A 26 14.32 12.27 16.87
C LEU A 26 13.88 13.69 16.51
N SER A 27 14.77 14.45 15.89
CA SER A 27 14.39 15.73 15.30
C SER A 27 13.45 15.53 14.11
N ARG A 28 12.78 16.59 13.65
CA ARG A 28 11.90 16.51 12.49
C ARG A 28 12.67 16.12 11.23
N ASN A 29 13.86 16.67 11.03
CA ASN A 29 14.70 16.33 9.89
C ASN A 29 15.16 14.86 9.93
N GLU A 30 15.58 14.40 11.09
CA GLU A 30 16.00 13.01 11.27
C GLU A 30 14.83 12.05 11.06
N SER A 31 13.63 12.40 11.53
CA SER A 31 12.43 11.59 11.35
C SER A 31 12.04 11.48 9.88
N SER A 32 12.12 12.58 9.15
CA SER A 32 11.85 12.61 7.71
C SER A 32 12.87 11.78 6.94
N ASP A 33 14.15 11.92 7.26
CA ASP A 33 15.21 11.15 6.63
C ASP A 33 15.06 9.66 6.88
N LEU A 34 14.67 9.28 8.09
CA LEU A 34 14.45 7.87 8.44
C LEU A 34 13.33 7.26 7.62
N VAL A 35 12.20 7.96 7.47
CA VAL A 35 11.06 7.49 6.65
C VAL A 35 11.48 7.35 5.19
N GLU A 36 12.19 8.33 4.65
CA GLU A 36 12.68 8.27 3.27
C GLU A 36 13.63 7.12 3.05
N GLN A 37 14.57 6.91 3.97
CA GLN A 37 15.53 5.82 3.89
C GLN A 37 14.84 4.46 3.91
N MET A 38 13.84 4.29 4.76
CA MET A 38 13.06 3.05 4.83
C MET A 38 12.34 2.77 3.52
N LEU A 39 11.68 3.77 2.94
CA LEU A 39 10.96 3.61 1.68
C LEU A 39 11.92 3.36 0.52
N ASP A 40 13.08 4.01 0.51
CA ASP A 40 14.12 3.78 -0.51
C ASP A 40 14.64 2.35 -0.46
N GLU A 41 14.86 1.79 0.72
CA GLU A 41 15.27 0.39 0.87
C GLU A 41 14.24 -0.57 0.26
N VAL A 42 12.96 -0.31 0.50
CA VAL A 42 11.87 -1.10 -0.08
C VAL A 42 11.89 -0.98 -1.60
N MET A 43 12.01 0.23 -2.13
CA MET A 43 12.03 0.48 -3.57
C MET A 43 13.22 -0.19 -4.24
N VAL A 44 14.42 -0.09 -3.67
CA VAL A 44 15.62 -0.71 -4.21
C VAL A 44 15.46 -2.22 -4.29
N ALA A 45 14.92 -2.85 -3.25
CA ALA A 45 14.68 -4.29 -3.24
C ALA A 45 13.70 -4.70 -4.35
N LEU A 46 12.61 -3.98 -4.51
CA LEU A 46 11.59 -4.28 -5.51
C LEU A 46 12.10 -4.06 -6.94
N VAL A 47 12.91 -3.04 -7.16
CA VAL A 47 13.52 -2.79 -8.48
C VAL A 47 14.42 -3.96 -8.88
N LYS A 48 15.13 -4.57 -7.94
CA LYS A 48 15.95 -5.76 -8.18
C LYS A 48 15.10 -7.01 -8.45
N GLY A 49 13.81 -6.98 -8.14
CA GLY A 49 12.94 -8.14 -8.25
C GLY A 49 12.83 -8.97 -6.97
N ASP A 50 13.36 -8.46 -5.87
CA ASP A 50 13.24 -9.11 -4.57
C ASP A 50 11.84 -8.92 -3.99
N ASN A 51 11.43 -9.85 -3.14
CA ASN A 51 10.21 -9.68 -2.36
C ASN A 51 10.52 -8.91 -1.08
N VAL A 52 9.56 -8.11 -0.63
CA VAL A 52 9.65 -7.42 0.65
C VAL A 52 8.53 -7.90 1.55
N LYS A 53 8.88 -8.50 2.69
CA LYS A 53 7.90 -9.01 3.64
C LYS A 53 8.02 -8.26 4.96
N LEU A 54 6.93 -7.60 5.34
CA LEU A 54 6.83 -6.88 6.61
C LEU A 54 5.87 -7.66 7.50
N SER A 55 6.41 -8.33 8.51
CA SER A 55 5.63 -9.19 9.41
C SER A 55 4.45 -8.43 10.00
N SER A 56 3.29 -9.06 10.04
CA SER A 56 2.02 -8.51 10.54
C SER A 56 1.42 -7.39 9.69
N PHE A 57 2.11 -6.92 8.68
CA PHE A 57 1.60 -5.91 7.76
C PHE A 57 1.21 -6.52 6.40
N GLY A 58 2.18 -7.06 5.70
CA GLY A 58 1.94 -7.64 4.39
C GLY A 58 3.22 -7.88 3.63
N SER A 59 3.07 -8.30 2.39
CA SER A 59 4.21 -8.55 1.50
C SER A 59 4.02 -7.88 0.15
N PHE A 60 5.14 -7.39 -0.39
CA PHE A 60 5.22 -6.83 -1.73
C PHE A 60 6.00 -7.81 -2.60
N SER A 61 5.52 -8.07 -3.79
CA SER A 61 6.22 -8.90 -4.77
C SER A 61 6.14 -8.27 -6.14
N VAL A 62 7.12 -8.61 -6.98
CA VAL A 62 7.16 -8.16 -8.36
C VAL A 62 6.88 -9.36 -9.25
N ARG A 63 5.95 -9.21 -10.18
CA ARG A 63 5.60 -10.26 -11.15
C ARG A 63 5.84 -9.75 -12.54
N GLU A 64 6.36 -10.64 -13.38
CA GLU A 64 6.47 -10.37 -14.80
C GLU A 64 5.17 -10.82 -15.47
N LYS A 65 4.60 -9.92 -16.26
CA LYS A 65 3.48 -10.24 -17.13
C LYS A 65 3.97 -10.35 -18.55
N ALA A 66 3.73 -11.52 -19.16
CA ALA A 66 4.10 -11.77 -20.54
C ALA A 66 3.31 -10.90 -21.50
N GLU A 67 3.82 -10.77 -22.72
CA GLU A 67 3.10 -10.15 -23.81
C GLU A 67 1.75 -10.85 -24.00
N ARG A 68 0.72 -10.05 -24.20
CA ARG A 68 -0.62 -10.57 -24.49
C ARG A 68 -1.29 -9.66 -25.51
N ILE A 69 -2.37 -10.16 -26.09
CA ILE A 69 -3.18 -9.39 -27.03
C ILE A 69 -4.38 -8.84 -26.26
N GLY A 70 -4.45 -7.51 -26.19
CA GLY A 70 -5.62 -6.80 -25.68
C GLY A 70 -6.52 -6.38 -26.80
N ARG A 71 -7.73 -5.97 -26.46
CA ARG A 71 -8.70 -5.47 -27.44
C ARG A 71 -9.23 -4.12 -27.01
N ASN A 72 -9.23 -3.17 -27.96
CA ASN A 72 -9.80 -1.87 -27.70
C ASN A 72 -11.33 -2.00 -27.65
N PRO A 73 -11.97 -1.65 -26.52
CA PRO A 73 -13.41 -1.82 -26.37
C PRO A 73 -14.24 -0.93 -27.29
N LYS A 74 -13.69 0.17 -27.79
CA LYS A 74 -14.40 1.07 -28.70
C LYS A 74 -14.34 0.62 -30.15
N THR A 75 -13.22 0.09 -30.59
CA THR A 75 -12.99 -0.26 -32.00
C THR A 75 -12.99 -1.77 -32.24
N GLY A 76 -12.86 -2.58 -31.21
CA GLY A 76 -12.71 -4.04 -31.32
C GLY A 76 -11.37 -4.45 -31.89
N VAL A 77 -10.44 -3.52 -32.15
CA VAL A 77 -9.14 -3.81 -32.74
C VAL A 77 -8.23 -4.45 -31.69
N GLU A 78 -7.54 -5.53 -32.09
CA GLU A 78 -6.54 -6.18 -31.24
C GLU A 78 -5.27 -5.32 -31.17
N VAL A 79 -4.79 -5.10 -29.93
CA VAL A 79 -3.58 -4.34 -29.66
C VAL A 79 -2.64 -5.18 -28.80
N PRO A 80 -1.38 -5.42 -29.23
CA PRO A 80 -0.43 -6.15 -28.42
C PRO A 80 -0.07 -5.36 -27.16
N ILE A 81 -0.10 -6.02 -26.00
CA ILE A 81 0.32 -5.45 -24.74
C ILE A 81 1.72 -5.97 -24.43
N LYS A 82 2.67 -5.06 -24.30
CA LYS A 82 4.08 -5.40 -24.07
C LYS A 82 4.27 -6.14 -22.75
N PRO A 83 5.28 -7.01 -22.64
CA PRO A 83 5.68 -7.58 -21.37
C PRO A 83 6.02 -6.46 -20.39
N ARG A 84 5.66 -6.63 -19.13
CA ARG A 84 5.93 -5.63 -18.09
C ARG A 84 6.04 -6.27 -16.73
N ARG A 85 6.66 -5.55 -15.82
CA ARG A 85 6.71 -5.92 -14.41
C ARG A 85 5.64 -5.16 -13.67
N VAL A 86 4.95 -5.81 -12.76
CA VAL A 86 3.94 -5.20 -11.91
C VAL A 86 4.23 -5.53 -10.45
N ILE A 87 3.84 -4.63 -9.57
CA ILE A 87 3.95 -4.85 -8.14
C ILE A 87 2.62 -5.35 -7.60
N VAL A 88 2.68 -6.30 -6.67
CA VAL A 88 1.51 -6.86 -6.00
C VAL A 88 1.73 -6.75 -4.49
N PHE A 89 0.75 -6.21 -3.80
CA PHE A 89 0.73 -6.18 -2.34
C PHE A 89 -0.30 -7.18 -1.81
N ARG A 90 0.11 -7.98 -0.82
CA ARG A 90 -0.79 -8.88 -0.10
C ARG A 90 -0.77 -8.52 1.38
N ALA A 91 -1.93 -8.15 1.90
CA ALA A 91 -2.09 -7.86 3.32
C ALA A 91 -1.93 -9.13 4.15
N SER A 92 -1.35 -9.00 5.33
CA SER A 92 -1.27 -10.09 6.30
C SER A 92 -2.63 -10.41 6.88
N HIS A 93 -2.77 -11.61 7.47
CA HIS A 93 -3.99 -11.97 8.20
C HIS A 93 -4.23 -11.03 9.37
N VAL A 94 -3.17 -10.62 10.06
CA VAL A 94 -3.27 -9.68 11.18
C VAL A 94 -3.87 -8.36 10.74
N LEU A 95 -3.40 -7.82 9.61
CA LEU A 95 -3.92 -6.57 9.07
C LEU A 95 -5.38 -6.71 8.65
N LYS A 96 -5.72 -7.79 7.94
CA LYS A 96 -7.10 -8.06 7.51
C LYS A 96 -8.05 -8.17 8.70
N ASP A 97 -7.64 -8.89 9.74
CA ASP A 97 -8.44 -9.06 10.94
C ASP A 97 -8.68 -7.72 11.65
N LYS A 98 -7.64 -6.90 11.77
CA LYS A 98 -7.77 -5.58 12.40
C LYS A 98 -8.76 -4.69 11.65
N ILE A 99 -8.69 -4.68 10.31
CA ILE A 99 -9.61 -3.91 9.48
C ILE A 99 -11.04 -4.41 9.67
N ASN A 100 -11.26 -5.71 9.62
CA ASN A 100 -12.60 -6.30 9.72
C ASN A 100 -13.20 -6.09 11.10
N LYS A 101 -12.43 -6.25 12.16
CA LYS A 101 -12.90 -6.00 13.54
C LYS A 101 -13.26 -4.54 13.75
N ALA A 102 -12.46 -3.62 13.25
CA ALA A 102 -12.76 -2.19 13.33
C ALA A 102 -14.04 -1.85 12.57
N THR A 103 -14.23 -2.44 11.39
CA THR A 103 -15.44 -2.25 10.58
C THR A 103 -16.68 -2.77 11.31
N GLU A 104 -16.60 -3.95 11.92
CA GLU A 104 -17.70 -4.51 12.71
C GLU A 104 -18.06 -3.63 13.89
N ALA A 105 -17.05 -3.13 14.61
CA ALA A 105 -17.27 -2.23 15.74
C ALA A 105 -17.98 -0.93 15.31
N MET A 106 -17.59 -0.36 14.18
CA MET A 106 -18.25 0.82 13.61
C MET A 106 -19.70 0.54 13.23
N ARG A 107 -19.97 -0.61 12.59
CA ARG A 107 -21.33 -1.02 12.21
C ARG A 107 -22.21 -1.24 13.43
N ASN A 108 -21.68 -1.90 14.44
CA ASN A 108 -22.42 -2.14 15.68
C ASN A 108 -22.79 -0.83 16.39
N ASN A 109 -21.89 0.13 16.42
CA ASN A 109 -22.15 1.44 17.00
C ASN A 109 -23.22 2.21 16.21
N THR A 110 -23.32 2.01 14.89
CA THR A 110 -24.28 2.67 14.04
C THR A 110 -25.68 2.10 14.16
N GLN A 111 -25.82 0.85 14.61
CA GLN A 111 -27.11 0.17 14.74
C GLN A 111 -27.82 0.47 16.06
N LEU A 112 -27.18 1.17 16.95
CA LEU A 112 -27.76 1.62 18.19
C LEU A 112 -28.59 2.90 17.97
#